data_bd60992e4f85853fe40af9b90f781d50
#
_entry.id   bd60992e4f85853fe40af9b90f781d50
#
_cell.length_a   1.000
_cell.length_b   1.000
_cell.length_c   1.000
_cell.angle_alpha   90.00
_cell.angle_beta   90.00
_cell.angle_gamma   90.00
#
_symmetry.space_group_name_H-M   'P 1'
#
loop_
_entity.id
_entity.type
_entity.pdbx_description
1 polymer ?
#
loop_
_entity_poly.entity_id
_entity_poly.type
_entity_poly.pdbx_seq_one_letter_code
_entity_poly.pdbx_strand_id
1 'polypeptide(L)'
;MATPEGGIRVLLVDDHRMVRETIRRLLTSAQNIDVVGEADNGAEAIASIGKLSPQVVVMDINMPKMDGLVATKLVRRHYPNVAVLGLSVTEDRYHKSSMEKAGAFRVMTKGTHGLDDLRLEIEKAAATMQSLSRARR
;
A
#
# COMPACT_ATOMS: atom_id res chain seq x y z
N MET A 1 16.51 -13.89 5.39
CA MET A 1 16.69 -13.02 5.99
C MET A 1 15.87 -11.99 5.82
N ALA A 2 15.29 -11.85 6.41
CA ALA A 2 14.46 -11.12 6.07
C ALA A 2 14.85 -9.84 6.04
N THR A 3 14.80 -9.31 6.69
CA THR A 3 15.00 -8.07 6.65
C THR A 3 15.92 -7.81 7.62
N PRO A 4 16.56 -6.95 7.66
CA PRO A 4 16.34 -5.77 7.00
C PRO A 4 16.70 -5.87 5.58
N GLU A 5 17.61 -6.76 5.26
CA GLU A 5 17.94 -6.79 3.93
C GLU A 5 16.94 -7.46 3.11
N GLY A 6 16.16 -8.33 3.61
CA GLY A 6 15.20 -9.06 2.84
C GLY A 6 13.78 -8.63 3.05
N GLY A 7 13.52 -7.67 3.92
CA GLY A 7 12.17 -7.28 4.25
C GLY A 7 11.47 -6.49 3.16
N ILE A 8 10.17 -6.73 3.03
CA ILE A 8 9.35 -5.95 2.10
C ILE A 8 9.11 -4.59 2.75
N ARG A 9 9.57 -3.54 2.10
CA ARG A 9 9.41 -2.17 2.62
C ARG A 9 8.02 -1.66 2.30
N VAL A 10 7.28 -1.29 3.33
CA VAL A 10 5.88 -0.89 3.24
C VAL A 10 5.68 0.52 3.78
N LEU A 11 4.96 1.33 3.03
CA LEU A 11 4.51 2.65 3.48
C LEU A 11 3.03 2.58 3.78
N LEU A 12 2.60 3.06 4.94
CA LEU A 12 1.19 3.11 5.34
C LEU A 12 0.64 4.51 5.11
N VAL A 13 -0.45 4.62 4.37
CA VAL A 13 -1.08 5.92 4.08
C VAL A 13 -2.53 5.89 4.50
N ASP A 14 -2.87 6.66 5.52
CA ASP A 14 -4.24 6.77 6.04
C ASP A 14 -4.28 8.02 6.92
N ASP A 15 -5.35 8.79 6.81
CA ASP A 15 -5.47 10.00 7.61
C ASP A 15 -5.87 9.71 9.06
N HIS A 16 -6.16 8.45 9.40
CA HIS A 16 -6.50 8.06 10.76
C HIS A 16 -5.32 7.39 11.43
N ARG A 17 -4.74 8.09 12.39
CA ARG A 17 -3.58 7.57 13.12
C ARG A 17 -3.84 6.21 13.76
N MET A 18 -5.05 6.04 14.33
CA MET A 18 -5.39 4.78 14.99
C MET A 18 -5.39 3.61 14.01
N VAL A 19 -5.83 3.85 12.78
CA VAL A 19 -5.82 2.81 11.75
C VAL A 19 -4.38 2.45 11.39
N ARG A 20 -3.52 3.46 11.22
CA ARG A 20 -2.10 3.20 10.92
C ARG A 20 -1.44 2.41 12.03
N GLU A 21 -1.72 2.75 13.28
CA GLU A 21 -1.16 2.03 14.42
C GLU A 21 -1.62 0.58 14.46
N THR A 22 -2.89 0.34 14.16
CA THR A 22 -3.44 -1.01 14.12
C THR A 22 -2.77 -1.83 13.03
N ILE A 23 -2.62 -1.26 11.84
CA ILE A 23 -1.97 -1.95 10.72
C ILE A 23 -0.49 -2.20 11.03
N ARG A 24 0.19 -1.20 11.57
CA ARG A 24 1.60 -1.35 11.93
C ARG A 24 1.77 -2.50 12.93
N ARG A 25 0.91 -2.56 13.93
CA ARG A 25 0.97 -3.61 14.94
C ARG A 25 0.73 -5.00 14.32
N LEU A 26 -0.24 -5.06 13.41
CA LEU A 26 -0.53 -6.29 12.68
C LEU A 26 0.69 -6.77 11.88
N LEU A 27 1.39 -5.85 11.23
CA LEU A 27 2.51 -6.20 10.38
C LEU A 27 3.83 -6.39 11.13
N THR A 28 3.94 -5.85 12.35
CA THR A 28 5.15 -5.97 13.14
C THR A 28 5.48 -7.43 13.47
N SER A 29 4.46 -8.27 13.60
CA SER A 29 4.69 -9.69 13.87
C SER A 29 5.18 -10.45 12.65
N ALA A 30 5.13 -9.85 11.46
CA ALA A 30 5.59 -10.49 10.24
C ALA A 30 7.05 -10.14 10.03
N GLN A 31 7.93 -11.12 10.17
CA GLN A 31 9.37 -10.90 10.11
C GLN A 31 9.88 -10.45 8.75
N ASN A 32 9.10 -10.71 7.71
CA ASN A 32 9.50 -10.37 6.34
C ASN A 32 8.92 -9.04 5.86
N ILE A 33 8.31 -8.26 6.74
CA ILE A 33 7.73 -6.97 6.39
C ILE A 33 8.32 -5.89 7.28
N ASP A 34 8.76 -4.81 6.64
CA ASP A 34 9.34 -3.66 7.32
C ASP A 34 8.50 -2.43 7.00
N VAL A 35 7.80 -1.89 7.97
CA VAL A 35 7.04 -0.65 7.79
C VAL A 35 8.01 0.51 7.88
N VAL A 36 8.36 1.08 6.74
CA VAL A 36 9.41 2.10 6.66
C VAL A 36 8.91 3.53 6.91
N GLY A 37 7.60 3.73 6.89
CA GLY A 37 7.07 5.06 7.17
C GLY A 37 5.56 5.11 7.12
N GLU A 38 5.03 6.28 7.41
CA GLU A 38 3.60 6.56 7.42
C GLU A 38 3.36 7.93 6.80
N ALA A 39 2.19 8.08 6.19
CA ALA A 39 1.75 9.36 5.66
C ALA A 39 0.26 9.52 5.96
N ASP A 40 -0.21 10.74 6.12
CA ASP A 40 -1.60 10.99 6.46
C ASP A 40 -2.42 11.57 5.31
N ASN A 41 -1.82 11.72 4.15
CA ASN A 41 -2.52 12.14 2.93
C ASN A 41 -1.72 11.76 1.71
N GLY A 42 -2.35 11.90 0.53
CA GLY A 42 -1.73 11.48 -0.72
C GLY A 42 -0.49 12.26 -1.12
N ALA A 43 -0.48 13.57 -0.85
CA ALA A 43 0.67 14.40 -1.21
C ALA A 43 1.90 13.99 -0.40
N GLU A 44 1.70 13.79 0.91
CA GLU A 44 2.76 13.32 1.79
C GLU A 44 3.23 11.92 1.40
N ALA A 45 2.30 11.06 0.97
CA ALA A 45 2.65 9.72 0.51
C ALA A 45 3.62 9.77 -0.67
N ILE A 46 3.32 10.60 -1.66
CA ILE A 46 4.17 10.71 -2.84
C ILE A 46 5.57 11.20 -2.47
N ALA A 47 5.66 12.20 -1.60
CA ALA A 47 6.95 12.69 -1.12
C ALA A 47 7.72 11.59 -0.38
N SER A 48 7.01 10.81 0.44
CA SER A 48 7.63 9.73 1.22
C SER A 48 8.14 8.60 0.34
N ILE A 49 7.43 8.29 -0.75
CA ILE A 49 7.87 7.24 -1.68
C ILE A 49 9.25 7.59 -2.25
N GLY A 50 9.44 8.82 -2.64
CA GLY A 50 10.73 9.26 -3.18
C GLY A 50 11.88 9.13 -2.19
N LYS A 51 11.59 9.30 -0.89
CA LYS A 51 12.62 9.23 0.14
C LYS A 51 12.86 7.82 0.64
N LEU A 52 11.80 7.03 0.79
CA LEU A 52 11.87 5.76 1.50
C LEU A 52 11.93 4.55 0.58
N SER A 53 11.61 4.73 -0.69
CA SER A 53 11.62 3.66 -1.69
C SER A 53 10.86 2.40 -1.23
N PRO A 54 9.60 2.53 -0.84
CA PRO A 54 8.84 1.35 -0.45
C PRO A 54 8.55 0.47 -1.67
N GLN A 55 8.34 -0.80 -1.42
CA GLN A 55 7.95 -1.74 -2.47
C GLN A 55 6.43 -1.82 -2.58
N VAL A 56 5.74 -1.62 -1.46
CA VAL A 56 4.28 -1.66 -1.40
C VAL A 56 3.79 -0.47 -0.59
N VAL A 57 2.75 0.18 -1.09
CA VAL A 57 2.06 1.26 -0.37
C VAL A 57 0.67 0.77 -0.03
N VAL A 58 0.33 0.79 1.25
CA VAL A 58 -1.03 0.48 1.71
C VAL A 58 -1.75 1.82 1.81
N MET A 59 -2.72 2.03 0.91
CA MET A 59 -3.32 3.33 0.66
C MET A 59 -4.80 3.38 0.99
N ASP A 60 -5.18 4.23 1.94
CA ASP A 60 -6.58 4.52 2.20
C ASP A 60 -7.19 5.22 0.98
N ILE A 61 -8.38 4.81 0.57
CA ILE A 61 -9.05 5.42 -0.56
C ILE A 61 -9.57 6.80 -0.21
N ASN A 62 -10.17 6.94 0.97
CA ASN A 62 -10.83 8.18 1.37
C ASN A 62 -9.96 9.02 2.30
N MET A 63 -9.31 10.02 1.74
CA MET A 63 -8.45 10.93 2.52
C MET A 63 -8.72 12.38 2.10
N PRO A 64 -8.52 13.34 3.03
CA PRO A 64 -8.59 14.75 2.67
C PRO A 64 -7.37 15.14 1.83
N LYS A 65 -7.40 16.30 1.24
CA LYS A 65 -6.35 16.87 0.40
C LYS A 65 -6.22 16.11 -0.91
N MET A 66 -5.52 14.99 -0.92
CA MET A 66 -5.41 14.18 -2.13
C MET A 66 -5.90 12.79 -1.77
N ASP A 67 -7.01 12.36 -2.35
CA ASP A 67 -7.59 11.05 -2.03
C ASP A 67 -6.74 9.91 -2.62
N GLY A 68 -7.06 8.70 -2.17
CA GLY A 68 -6.29 7.54 -2.55
C GLY A 68 -6.35 7.20 -4.03
N LEU A 69 -7.45 7.56 -4.71
CA LEU A 69 -7.57 7.30 -6.14
C LEU A 69 -6.57 8.15 -6.93
N VAL A 70 -6.55 9.45 -6.65
CA VAL A 70 -5.62 10.38 -7.32
C VAL A 70 -4.19 10.01 -6.98
N ALA A 71 -3.92 9.72 -5.71
CA ALA A 71 -2.57 9.35 -5.28
C ALA A 71 -2.10 8.06 -5.98
N THR A 72 -2.99 7.08 -6.11
CA THR A 72 -2.66 5.82 -6.79
C THR A 72 -2.27 6.05 -8.24
N LYS A 73 -3.03 6.89 -8.95
CA LYS A 73 -2.70 7.23 -10.33
C LYS A 73 -1.29 7.83 -10.43
N LEU A 74 -0.97 8.75 -9.54
CA LEU A 74 0.33 9.41 -9.55
C LEU A 74 1.47 8.45 -9.19
N VAL A 75 1.24 7.61 -8.20
CA VAL A 75 2.24 6.61 -7.81
C VAL A 75 2.53 5.65 -8.96
N ARG A 76 1.50 5.15 -9.60
CA ARG A 76 1.69 4.20 -10.69
C ARG A 76 2.38 4.85 -11.90
N ARG A 77 2.12 6.13 -12.10
CA ARG A 77 2.75 6.87 -13.20
C ARG A 77 4.22 7.15 -12.95
N HIS A 78 4.55 7.60 -11.73
CA HIS A 78 5.91 8.04 -11.42
C HIS A 78 6.79 6.97 -10.79
N TYR A 79 6.18 5.96 -10.18
CA TYR A 79 6.90 4.88 -9.51
C TYR A 79 6.33 3.53 -9.94
N PRO A 80 6.53 3.15 -11.21
CA PRO A 80 5.84 1.97 -11.75
C PRO A 80 6.20 0.64 -11.09
N ASN A 81 7.28 0.61 -10.32
CA ASN A 81 7.67 -0.60 -9.60
C ASN A 81 7.08 -0.69 -8.20
N VAL A 82 6.32 0.32 -7.77
CA VAL A 82 5.69 0.32 -6.45
C VAL A 82 4.27 -0.20 -6.60
N ALA A 83 3.94 -1.21 -5.80
CA ALA A 83 2.58 -1.74 -5.77
C ALA A 83 1.72 -0.92 -4.81
N VAL A 84 0.47 -0.71 -5.16
CA VAL A 84 -0.48 -0.03 -4.28
C VAL A 84 -1.58 -1.02 -3.89
N LEU A 85 -1.78 -1.18 -2.58
CA LEU A 85 -2.91 -1.91 -2.03
C LEU A 85 -3.87 -0.89 -1.44
N GLY A 86 -5.09 -0.84 -1.99
CA GLY A 86 -6.09 0.10 -1.49
C GLY A 86 -6.82 -0.44 -0.28
N LEU A 87 -7.19 0.44 0.64
CA LEU A 87 -8.04 0.09 1.78
C LEU A 87 -9.30 0.93 1.72
N SER A 88 -10.44 0.29 1.94
CA SER A 88 -11.74 0.95 1.93
C SER A 88 -12.55 0.53 3.15
N VAL A 89 -13.37 1.44 3.69
CA VAL A 89 -14.26 1.10 4.80
C VAL A 89 -15.49 0.33 4.30
N THR A 90 -15.74 0.33 3.00
CA THR A 90 -16.91 -0.34 2.41
C THR A 90 -16.48 -1.30 1.31
N GLU A 91 -17.38 -2.21 0.96
CA GLU A 91 -17.14 -3.12 -0.15
C GLU A 91 -17.74 -2.59 -1.45
N ASP A 92 -17.81 -1.29 -1.59
CA ASP A 92 -18.35 -0.63 -2.75
C ASP A 92 -17.57 -1.02 -4.01
N ARG A 93 -18.26 -1.65 -4.94
CA ARG A 93 -17.65 -2.09 -6.20
C ARG A 93 -17.13 -0.93 -7.04
N TYR A 94 -17.79 0.21 -6.95
CA TYR A 94 -17.37 1.38 -7.71
C TYR A 94 -15.97 1.84 -7.27
N HIS A 95 -15.76 1.99 -5.99
CA HIS A 95 -14.46 2.39 -5.45
C HIS A 95 -13.38 1.34 -5.74
N LYS A 96 -13.74 0.07 -5.59
CA LYS A 96 -12.81 -1.01 -5.88
C LYS A 96 -12.40 -0.99 -7.35
N SER A 97 -13.37 -0.90 -8.25
CA SER A 97 -13.11 -0.86 -9.67
C SER A 97 -12.28 0.36 -10.06
N SER A 98 -12.61 1.52 -9.50
CA SER A 98 -11.88 2.76 -9.80
C SER A 98 -10.42 2.68 -9.37
N MET A 99 -10.17 2.12 -8.19
CA MET A 99 -8.80 1.96 -7.69
C MET A 99 -8.01 0.98 -8.54
N GLU A 100 -8.65 -0.11 -8.95
CA GLU A 100 -7.97 -1.10 -9.80
C GLU A 100 -7.65 -0.52 -11.17
N LYS A 101 -8.56 0.27 -11.73
CA LYS A 101 -8.31 0.97 -12.99
C LYS A 101 -7.20 2.01 -12.87
N ALA A 102 -7.08 2.61 -11.68
CA ALA A 102 -6.00 3.56 -11.42
C ALA A 102 -4.65 2.87 -11.25
N GLY A 103 -4.63 1.55 -11.13
CA GLY A 103 -3.42 0.77 -11.04
C GLY A 103 -3.17 0.08 -9.71
N ALA A 104 -4.14 0.09 -8.80
CA ALA A 104 -3.99 -0.64 -7.54
C ALA A 104 -3.90 -2.12 -7.81
N PHE A 105 -2.99 -2.80 -7.11
CA PHE A 105 -2.85 -4.24 -7.22
C PHE A 105 -4.10 -4.95 -6.71
N ARG A 106 -4.65 -4.45 -5.62
CA ARG A 106 -5.86 -5.00 -5.01
C ARG A 106 -6.46 -3.97 -4.08
N VAL A 107 -7.75 -4.10 -3.80
CA VAL A 107 -8.43 -3.26 -2.80
C VAL A 107 -8.99 -4.17 -1.72
N MET A 108 -8.70 -3.84 -0.47
CA MET A 108 -9.14 -4.60 0.70
C MET A 108 -10.06 -3.76 1.56
N THR A 109 -10.91 -4.40 2.34
CA THR A 109 -11.81 -3.73 3.25
C THR A 109 -11.18 -3.60 4.62
N LYS A 110 -11.38 -2.47 5.30
CA LYS A 110 -10.85 -2.26 6.66
C LYS A 110 -11.64 -3.02 7.73
N GLY A 111 -12.73 -3.68 7.40
CA GLY A 111 -13.62 -4.35 8.34
C GLY A 111 -12.96 -5.52 9.06
N THR A 112 -13.77 -6.19 9.91
CA THR A 112 -13.28 -7.17 10.85
C THR A 112 -12.36 -8.25 10.26
N HIS A 113 -12.68 -8.72 9.08
CA HIS A 113 -11.85 -9.74 8.43
C HIS A 113 -11.03 -9.20 7.27
N GLY A 114 -11.22 -7.93 6.93
CA GLY A 114 -10.58 -7.35 5.74
C GLY A 114 -9.08 -7.25 5.84
N LEU A 115 -8.55 -7.10 7.05
CA LEU A 115 -7.11 -6.96 7.24
C LEU A 115 -6.42 -8.28 7.59
N ASP A 116 -7.17 -9.37 7.76
CA ASP A 116 -6.59 -10.66 8.10
C ASP A 116 -5.61 -11.15 7.04
N ASP A 117 -5.88 -10.83 5.78
CA ASP A 117 -5.04 -11.26 4.67
C ASP A 117 -4.04 -10.19 4.22
N LEU A 118 -3.93 -9.09 4.94
CA LEU A 118 -3.10 -7.97 4.49
C LEU A 118 -1.65 -8.39 4.28
N ARG A 119 -1.09 -9.13 5.21
CA ARG A 119 0.29 -9.61 5.08
C ARG A 119 0.48 -10.43 3.79
N LEU A 120 -0.46 -11.34 3.53
CA LEU A 120 -0.40 -12.18 2.35
C LEU A 120 -0.50 -11.35 1.07
N GLU A 121 -1.39 -10.35 1.05
CA GLU A 121 -1.54 -9.49 -0.12
C GLU A 121 -0.30 -8.63 -0.35
N ILE A 122 0.34 -8.18 0.72
CA ILE A 122 1.60 -7.46 0.60
C ILE A 122 2.67 -8.35 -0.03
N GLU A 123 2.76 -9.59 0.41
CA GLU A 123 3.72 -10.55 -0.13
C GLU A 123 3.47 -10.81 -1.61
N LYS A 124 2.20 -10.99 -1.99
CA LYS A 124 1.82 -11.20 -3.39
C LYS A 124 2.14 -9.99 -4.25
N ALA A 125 1.83 -8.81 -3.75
CA ALA A 125 2.07 -7.57 -4.49
C ALA A 125 3.56 -7.36 -4.73
N ALA A 126 4.38 -7.55 -3.71
CA ALA A 126 5.82 -7.39 -3.83
C ALA A 126 6.41 -8.39 -4.82
N ALA A 127 5.98 -9.66 -4.74
CA ALA A 127 6.47 -10.70 -5.63
C ALA A 127 6.08 -10.44 -7.08
N THR A 128 4.85 -9.98 -7.31
CA THR A 128 4.37 -9.68 -8.65
C THR A 128 5.15 -8.51 -9.25
N MET A 129 5.39 -7.46 -8.49
CA MET A 129 6.15 -6.32 -8.99
C MET A 129 7.60 -6.68 -9.29
N GLN A 130 8.19 -7.56 -8.48
CA GLN A 130 9.53 -8.05 -8.75
C GLN A 130 9.59 -8.82 -10.07
N SER A 131 8.61 -9.69 -10.31
CA SER A 131 8.54 -10.45 -11.55
C SER A 131 8.40 -9.54 -12.76
N LEU A 132 7.52 -8.54 -12.67
CA LEU A 132 7.32 -7.59 -13.77
C LEU A 132 8.58 -6.76 -14.02
N SER A 133 9.27 -6.36 -12.98
CA SER A 133 10.51 -5.61 -13.11
C SER A 133 11.59 -6.43 -13.81
N ARG A 134 11.70 -7.70 -13.48
CA ARG A 134 12.65 -8.61 -14.14
C ARG A 134 12.29 -8.81 -15.61
N ALA A 135 11.01 -8.93 -15.93
CA ALA A 135 10.57 -9.14 -17.29
C ALA A 135 10.86 -7.94 -18.20
N ARG A 136 10.99 -6.74 -17.62
CA ARG A 136 11.30 -5.55 -18.39
C ARG A 136 12.79 -5.40 -18.72
N ARG A 137 13.62 -6.18 -18.06
CA ARG A 137 15.04 -6.18 -18.33
C ARG A 137 15.34 -7.05 -19.54
#